data_581652f821659422df50dbc1b70a69cc
#
_entry.id   581652f821659422df50dbc1b70a69cc
#
_cell.length_a   1.000
_cell.length_b   1.000
_cell.length_c   1.000
_cell.angle_alpha   90.00
_cell.angle_beta   90.00
_cell.angle_gamma   90.00
#
_symmetry.space_group_name_H-M   'P 1'
#
loop_
_entity.id
_entity.type
_entity.pdbx_description
1 polymer ?
#
loop_
_entity_poly.entity_id
_entity_poly.type
_entity_poly.pdbx_seq_one_letter_code
_entity_poly.pdbx_strand_id
1 'polypeptide(L)'
;MRAKFNVMTQFVSDEEHYEVVLDKMLKAQHVLWIGTADIKDLYVKKGNGSQPLLGALSDLLKKGVDVRLIHAKEPGPNFREDFDKYPILAESLERVLCNRVHFKIIVIDCEWVYVGSANLTGAGMGMKSPLKRNFEAGIFTDEPHLVDGAMEEFDRIWRGVECKKCGRKDFCIDRIK
;
A
#
# COMPACT_ATOMS: atom_id res chain seq x y z
N MET A 1 17.96 32.02 -1.40
CA MET A 1 16.48 32.01 -1.44
C MET A 1 16.04 30.56 -1.46
N ARG A 2 15.45 30.04 -0.39
CA ARG A 2 14.81 28.71 -0.41
C ARG A 2 13.50 28.88 -1.18
N ALA A 3 13.34 28.16 -2.28
CA ALA A 3 12.05 28.05 -2.95
C ALA A 3 11.02 27.59 -1.91
N LYS A 4 9.95 28.36 -1.72
CA LYS A 4 8.79 27.89 -0.95
C LYS A 4 8.13 26.82 -1.79
N PHE A 5 8.44 25.55 -1.54
CA PHE A 5 7.63 24.45 -2.02
C PHE A 5 6.25 24.60 -1.38
N ASN A 6 5.23 24.65 -2.18
CA ASN A 6 3.86 24.73 -1.68
C ASN A 6 3.46 23.31 -1.25
N VAL A 7 3.73 22.99 0.01
CA VAL A 7 3.43 21.68 0.58
C VAL A 7 1.93 21.47 0.63
N MET A 8 1.46 20.32 0.17
CA MET A 8 0.07 19.90 0.28
C MET A 8 -0.08 18.89 1.40
N THR A 9 -0.98 19.15 2.33
CA THR A 9 -1.40 18.18 3.35
C THR A 9 -2.92 18.17 3.40
N GLN A 10 -3.49 16.99 3.16
CA GLN A 10 -4.93 16.77 3.16
C GLN A 10 -5.30 15.71 4.20
N PHE A 11 -6.28 16.00 5.03
CA PHE A 11 -7.00 14.99 5.80
C PHE A 11 -7.93 14.24 4.84
N VAL A 12 -7.87 12.93 4.84
CA VAL A 12 -8.72 12.07 4.00
C VAL A 12 -9.57 11.16 4.87
N SER A 13 -10.81 11.00 4.48
CA SER A 13 -11.78 10.15 5.16
C SER A 13 -12.61 9.34 4.18
N ASP A 14 -13.10 8.21 4.62
CA ASP A 14 -14.07 7.36 3.89
C ASP A 14 -13.75 7.18 2.39
N GLU A 15 -14.59 7.68 1.47
CA GLU A 15 -14.40 7.57 0.01
C GLU A 15 -13.21 8.33 -0.53
N GLU A 16 -12.71 9.35 0.17
CA GLU A 16 -11.53 10.09 -0.27
C GLU A 16 -10.28 9.21 -0.32
N HIS A 17 -10.24 8.11 0.45
CA HIS A 17 -9.18 7.11 0.30
C HIS A 17 -9.15 6.51 -1.10
N TYR A 18 -10.31 6.31 -1.72
CA TYR A 18 -10.40 5.84 -3.11
C TYR A 18 -10.10 6.95 -4.12
N GLU A 19 -10.70 8.11 -3.93
CA GLU A 19 -10.66 9.21 -4.91
C GLU A 19 -9.33 9.95 -4.94
N VAL A 20 -8.64 10.02 -3.79
CA VAL A 20 -7.38 10.77 -3.65
C VAL A 20 -6.19 9.81 -3.56
N VAL A 21 -6.19 8.93 -2.54
CA VAL A 21 -5.02 8.10 -2.25
C VAL A 21 -4.82 7.02 -3.31
N LEU A 22 -5.88 6.25 -3.60
CA LEU A 22 -5.80 5.16 -4.57
C LEU A 22 -5.59 5.68 -5.98
N ASP A 23 -6.25 6.78 -6.37
CA ASP A 23 -6.06 7.41 -7.67
C ASP A 23 -4.60 7.87 -7.88
N LYS A 24 -3.99 8.49 -6.86
CA LYS A 24 -2.58 8.90 -6.91
C LYS A 24 -1.65 7.68 -6.95
N MET A 25 -1.92 6.67 -6.13
CA MET A 25 -1.15 5.42 -6.10
C MET A 25 -1.09 4.75 -7.48
N LEU A 26 -2.21 4.70 -8.20
CA LEU A 26 -2.28 4.10 -9.54
C LEU A 26 -1.58 4.91 -10.63
N LYS A 27 -1.16 6.12 -10.32
CA LYS A 27 -0.40 7.03 -11.21
C LYS A 27 1.10 7.07 -10.89
N ALA A 28 1.58 6.20 -9.99
CA ALA A 28 3.01 6.09 -9.68
C ALA A 28 3.85 5.90 -10.96
N GLN A 29 4.99 6.57 -11.02
CA GLN A 29 5.87 6.60 -12.19
C GLN A 29 7.16 5.80 -11.97
N HIS A 30 7.66 5.74 -10.73
CA HIS A 30 8.95 5.17 -10.39
C HIS A 30 8.87 4.15 -9.26
N VAL A 31 8.25 4.53 -8.15
CA VAL A 31 8.27 3.77 -6.91
C VAL A 31 6.89 3.73 -6.25
N LEU A 32 6.48 2.57 -5.80
CA LEU A 32 5.26 2.39 -5.02
C LEU A 32 5.53 1.42 -3.86
N TRP A 33 5.59 1.93 -2.63
CA TRP A 33 5.72 1.11 -1.43
C TRP A 33 4.40 1.07 -0.67
N ILE A 34 3.93 -0.13 -0.38
CA ILE A 34 2.64 -0.38 0.26
C ILE A 34 2.84 -1.18 1.53
N GLY A 35 2.48 -0.60 2.66
CA GLY A 35 2.41 -1.27 3.96
C GLY A 35 0.96 -1.33 4.45
N THR A 36 0.46 -2.53 4.75
CA THR A 36 -0.93 -2.72 5.19
C THR A 36 -1.05 -3.96 6.09
N ALA A 37 -1.99 -3.98 7.02
CA ALA A 37 -2.24 -5.19 7.80
C ALA A 37 -3.08 -6.22 7.03
N ASP A 38 -3.94 -5.78 6.12
CA ASP A 38 -4.83 -6.65 5.35
C ASP A 38 -4.94 -6.14 3.90
N ILE A 39 -5.00 -7.07 2.94
CA ILE A 39 -5.18 -6.78 1.52
C ILE A 39 -6.17 -7.77 0.93
N LYS A 40 -7.32 -7.29 0.43
CA LYS A 40 -8.37 -8.12 -0.18
C LYS A 40 -9.51 -7.30 -0.78
N ASP A 41 -10.25 -7.90 -1.70
CA ASP A 41 -11.53 -7.41 -2.23
C ASP A 41 -11.50 -5.94 -2.67
N LEU A 42 -10.36 -5.47 -3.19
CA LEU A 42 -10.20 -4.12 -3.69
C LEU A 42 -10.17 -4.14 -5.21
N TYR A 43 -11.11 -3.43 -5.80
CA TYR A 43 -11.21 -3.24 -7.25
C TYR A 43 -11.03 -1.77 -7.59
N VAL A 44 -10.38 -1.52 -8.71
CA VAL A 44 -10.10 -0.18 -9.22
C VAL A 44 -10.78 0.02 -10.57
N LYS A 45 -11.19 1.26 -10.87
CA LYS A 45 -11.78 1.61 -12.15
C LYS A 45 -10.77 1.40 -13.29
N LYS A 46 -11.22 0.83 -14.40
CA LYS A 46 -10.45 0.68 -15.64
C LYS A 46 -11.37 0.88 -16.84
N GLY A 47 -11.25 2.02 -17.51
CA GLY A 47 -12.18 2.41 -18.58
C GLY A 47 -13.61 2.44 -18.06
N ASN A 48 -14.52 1.75 -18.76
CA ASN A 48 -15.94 1.61 -18.36
C ASN A 48 -16.21 0.46 -17.37
N GLY A 49 -15.17 -0.22 -16.89
CA GLY A 49 -15.27 -1.35 -15.97
C GLY A 49 -14.40 -1.21 -14.73
N SER A 50 -14.09 -2.35 -14.15
CA SER A 50 -13.18 -2.44 -13.00
C SER A 50 -12.26 -3.64 -13.14
N GLN A 51 -11.12 -3.59 -12.47
CA GLN A 51 -10.18 -4.70 -12.34
C GLN A 51 -9.77 -4.87 -10.87
N PRO A 52 -9.33 -6.07 -10.46
CA PRO A 52 -8.69 -6.23 -9.16
C PRO A 52 -7.50 -5.29 -8.99
N LEU A 53 -7.22 -4.84 -7.77
CA LEU A 53 -6.03 -4.05 -7.48
C LEU A 53 -4.75 -4.73 -7.99
N LEU A 54 -4.63 -6.05 -7.86
CA LEU A 54 -3.49 -6.81 -8.35
C LEU A 54 -3.28 -6.65 -9.87
N GLY A 55 -4.36 -6.51 -10.64
CA GLY A 55 -4.27 -6.18 -12.07
C GLY A 55 -3.67 -4.79 -12.30
N ALA A 56 -4.05 -3.82 -11.48
CA ALA A 56 -3.47 -2.48 -11.57
C ALA A 56 -1.99 -2.45 -11.14
N LEU A 57 -1.61 -3.20 -10.10
CA LEU A 57 -0.20 -3.37 -9.73
C LEU A 57 0.60 -4.06 -10.85
N SER A 58 0.03 -5.08 -11.51
CA SER A 58 0.61 -5.70 -12.70
C SER A 58 0.84 -4.68 -13.83
N ASP A 59 -0.11 -3.76 -14.05
CA ASP A 59 0.03 -2.71 -15.06
C ASP A 59 1.16 -1.72 -14.71
N LEU A 60 1.36 -1.39 -13.42
CA LEU A 60 2.47 -0.55 -12.95
C LEU A 60 3.82 -1.26 -13.12
N LEU A 61 3.93 -2.52 -12.72
CA LEU A 61 5.15 -3.33 -12.90
C LEU A 61 5.55 -3.42 -14.37
N LYS A 62 4.60 -3.61 -15.29
CA LYS A 62 4.85 -3.62 -16.74
C LYS A 62 5.37 -2.29 -17.28
N LYS A 63 5.07 -1.18 -16.60
CA LYS A 63 5.59 0.15 -16.92
C LYS A 63 6.96 0.42 -16.30
N GLY A 64 7.51 -0.52 -15.53
CA GLY A 64 8.80 -0.39 -14.85
C GLY A 64 8.75 0.31 -13.50
N VAL A 65 7.56 0.43 -12.89
CA VAL A 65 7.44 0.94 -11.52
C VAL A 65 7.94 -0.12 -10.54
N ASP A 66 8.80 0.26 -9.61
CA ASP A 66 9.29 -0.58 -8.53
C ASP A 66 8.22 -0.68 -7.43
N VAL A 67 7.63 -1.86 -7.25
CA VAL A 67 6.51 -2.06 -6.32
C VAL A 67 6.92 -2.97 -5.16
N ARG A 68 6.84 -2.44 -3.93
CA ARG A 68 7.08 -3.17 -2.68
C ARG A 68 5.81 -3.28 -1.85
N LEU A 69 5.54 -4.47 -1.34
CA LEU A 69 4.37 -4.76 -0.51
C LEU A 69 4.78 -5.44 0.80
N ILE A 70 4.47 -4.78 1.93
CA ILE A 70 4.50 -5.42 3.26
C ILE A 70 3.06 -5.63 3.73
N HIS A 71 2.72 -6.85 4.14
CA HIS A 71 1.41 -7.13 4.72
C HIS A 71 1.48 -8.10 5.89
N ALA A 72 0.45 -8.09 6.77
CA ALA A 72 0.51 -8.85 8.02
C ALA A 72 -0.07 -10.24 7.93
N LYS A 73 -0.99 -10.48 7.00
CA LYS A 73 -1.72 -11.76 6.90
C LYS A 73 -1.51 -12.38 5.54
N GLU A 74 -1.42 -13.70 5.52
CA GLU A 74 -1.54 -14.42 4.25
C GLU A 74 -2.94 -14.18 3.66
N PRO A 75 -3.02 -13.69 2.43
CA PRO A 75 -4.30 -13.37 1.82
C PRO A 75 -5.14 -14.62 1.52
N GLY A 76 -6.46 -14.44 1.48
CA GLY A 76 -7.40 -15.51 1.21
C GLY A 76 -7.41 -16.01 -0.24
N PRO A 77 -8.25 -17.03 -0.56
CA PRO A 77 -8.28 -17.67 -1.88
C PRO A 77 -8.48 -16.69 -3.04
N ASN A 78 -9.41 -15.75 -2.91
CA ASN A 78 -9.70 -14.78 -3.98
C ASN A 78 -8.47 -13.94 -4.37
N PHE A 79 -7.66 -13.55 -3.38
CA PHE A 79 -6.40 -12.86 -3.66
C PHE A 79 -5.44 -13.75 -4.45
N ARG A 80 -5.33 -15.03 -4.07
CA ARG A 80 -4.44 -15.98 -4.76
C ARG A 80 -4.88 -16.20 -6.20
N GLU A 81 -6.19 -16.40 -6.42
CA GLU A 81 -6.75 -16.53 -7.77
C GLU A 81 -6.46 -15.28 -8.63
N ASP A 82 -6.60 -14.08 -8.05
CA ASP A 82 -6.26 -12.85 -8.77
C ASP A 82 -4.76 -12.70 -8.97
N PHE A 83 -3.93 -13.11 -8.02
CA PHE A 83 -2.48 -13.09 -8.13
C PHE A 83 -1.98 -13.98 -9.28
N ASP A 84 -2.52 -15.21 -9.37
CA ASP A 84 -2.14 -16.19 -10.38
C ASP A 84 -2.53 -15.77 -11.81
N LYS A 85 -3.52 -14.87 -11.96
CA LYS A 85 -3.89 -14.28 -13.27
C LYS A 85 -2.82 -13.37 -13.86
N TYR A 86 -1.87 -12.89 -13.05
CA TYR A 86 -0.87 -11.92 -13.46
C TYR A 86 0.56 -12.42 -13.16
N PRO A 87 1.18 -13.22 -14.05
CA PRO A 87 2.51 -13.84 -13.79
C PRO A 87 3.59 -12.85 -13.38
N ILE A 88 3.58 -11.61 -13.89
CA ILE A 88 4.54 -10.56 -13.55
C ILE A 88 4.54 -10.24 -12.04
N LEU A 89 3.45 -10.50 -11.31
CA LEU A 89 3.42 -10.31 -9.86
C LEU A 89 4.35 -11.28 -9.15
N ALA A 90 4.42 -12.54 -9.61
CA ALA A 90 5.33 -13.54 -9.06
C ALA A 90 6.80 -13.24 -9.42
N GLU A 91 7.03 -12.60 -10.57
CA GLU A 91 8.36 -12.31 -11.09
C GLU A 91 8.95 -11.00 -10.54
N SER A 92 8.12 -9.99 -10.33
CA SER A 92 8.58 -8.61 -10.14
C SER A 92 7.99 -7.88 -8.93
N LEU A 93 6.91 -8.38 -8.31
CA LEU A 93 6.40 -7.78 -7.08
C LEU A 93 7.27 -8.19 -5.90
N GLU A 94 8.00 -7.24 -5.33
CA GLU A 94 8.70 -7.47 -4.08
C GLU A 94 7.71 -7.53 -2.91
N ARG A 95 7.66 -8.66 -2.20
CA ARG A 95 6.66 -8.88 -1.15
C ARG A 95 7.27 -9.45 0.13
N VAL A 96 6.91 -8.88 1.27
CA VAL A 96 7.28 -9.36 2.61
C VAL A 96 6.01 -9.55 3.46
N LEU A 97 5.90 -10.69 4.11
CA LEU A 97 4.83 -10.98 5.07
C LEU A 97 5.38 -10.82 6.49
N CYS A 98 4.90 -9.82 7.21
CA CYS A 98 5.29 -9.57 8.60
C CYS A 98 4.04 -9.43 9.50
N ASN A 99 3.76 -10.45 10.31
CA ASN A 99 2.58 -10.52 11.16
C ASN A 99 2.53 -9.48 12.32
N ARG A 100 3.55 -8.63 12.45
CA ARG A 100 3.58 -7.50 13.39
C ARG A 100 3.16 -6.19 12.71
N VAL A 101 3.11 -6.14 11.40
CA VAL A 101 2.73 -4.91 10.67
C VAL A 101 1.26 -4.59 10.95
N HIS A 102 1.02 -3.37 11.42
CA HIS A 102 -0.31 -2.82 11.62
C HIS A 102 -0.45 -1.40 11.09
N PHE A 103 0.64 -0.78 10.66
CA PHE A 103 0.59 0.51 9.99
C PHE A 103 -0.10 0.39 8.61
N LYS A 104 -0.62 1.49 8.11
CA LYS A 104 -1.09 1.65 6.74
C LYS A 104 -0.34 2.84 6.19
N ILE A 105 0.68 2.54 5.39
CA ILE A 105 1.58 3.50 4.77
C ILE A 105 1.59 3.20 3.27
N ILE A 106 1.39 4.23 2.45
CA ILE A 106 1.58 4.15 1.01
C ILE A 106 2.52 5.28 0.62
N VAL A 107 3.72 4.93 0.11
CA VAL A 107 4.69 5.89 -0.43
C VAL A 107 4.64 5.84 -1.95
N ILE A 108 4.54 6.99 -2.60
CA ILE A 108 4.40 7.11 -4.04
C ILE A 108 5.53 8.02 -4.55
N ASP A 109 6.38 7.47 -5.41
CA ASP A 109 7.49 8.15 -6.09
C ASP A 109 8.48 8.85 -5.13
N CYS A 110 8.53 8.43 -3.86
CA CYS A 110 9.29 9.08 -2.79
C CYS A 110 8.94 10.58 -2.60
N GLU A 111 7.80 11.00 -3.10
CA GLU A 111 7.31 12.39 -3.05
C GLU A 111 6.02 12.53 -2.25
N TRP A 112 5.19 11.51 -2.24
CA TRP A 112 3.89 11.51 -1.59
C TRP A 112 3.76 10.38 -0.60
N VAL A 113 3.05 10.64 0.49
CA VAL A 113 2.74 9.60 1.46
C VAL A 113 1.29 9.67 1.93
N TYR A 114 0.68 8.50 2.08
CA TYR A 114 -0.50 8.30 2.90
C TYR A 114 -0.12 7.58 4.18
N VAL A 115 -0.61 8.07 5.31
CA VAL A 115 -0.54 7.39 6.60
C VAL A 115 -1.92 7.47 7.25
N GLY A 116 -2.48 6.33 7.65
CA GLY A 116 -3.82 6.32 8.23
C GLY A 116 -4.26 4.97 8.76
N SER A 117 -5.57 4.81 8.88
CA SER A 117 -6.21 3.59 9.40
C SER A 117 -6.63 2.61 8.32
N ALA A 118 -6.82 3.06 7.06
CA ALA A 118 -7.40 2.27 5.98
C ALA A 118 -6.50 1.14 5.50
N ASN A 119 -6.93 -0.09 5.73
CA ASN A 119 -6.30 -1.25 5.08
C ASN A 119 -6.58 -1.24 3.57
N LEU A 120 -5.72 -1.91 2.81
CA LEU A 120 -5.86 -2.03 1.35
C LEU A 120 -6.97 -3.05 0.99
N THR A 121 -8.17 -2.72 1.40
CA THR A 121 -9.39 -3.53 1.20
C THR A 121 -10.50 -2.67 0.61
N GLY A 122 -11.47 -3.29 -0.05
CA GLY A 122 -12.59 -2.54 -0.63
C GLY A 122 -13.42 -1.78 0.41
N ALA A 123 -13.51 -2.27 1.65
CA ALA A 123 -14.18 -1.55 2.74
C ALA A 123 -13.30 -0.43 3.32
N GLY A 124 -11.99 -0.67 3.48
CA GLY A 124 -11.05 0.32 4.02
C GLY A 124 -10.79 1.48 3.07
N MET A 125 -10.59 1.19 1.79
CA MET A 125 -10.31 2.23 0.78
C MET A 125 -11.56 2.92 0.21
N GLY A 126 -12.71 2.86 0.89
CA GLY A 126 -13.91 3.60 0.49
C GLY A 126 -14.61 3.11 -0.77
N MET A 127 -14.21 1.99 -1.37
CA MET A 127 -14.80 1.45 -2.60
C MET A 127 -16.25 1.00 -2.40
N LYS A 128 -16.58 0.47 -1.22
CA LYS A 128 -17.92 -0.03 -0.91
C LYS A 128 -18.89 1.11 -0.62
N SER A 129 -20.20 0.83 -0.76
CA SER A 129 -21.25 1.80 -0.47
C SER A 129 -21.16 2.32 0.98
N PRO A 130 -21.73 3.50 1.29
CA PRO A 130 -21.69 4.11 2.62
C PRO A 130 -22.11 3.19 3.76
N LEU A 131 -23.03 2.26 3.49
CA LEU A 131 -23.53 1.31 4.49
C LEU A 131 -22.62 0.08 4.71
N LYS A 132 -21.59 -0.09 3.88
CA LYS A 132 -20.72 -1.30 3.88
C LYS A 132 -19.23 -0.98 3.98
N ARG A 133 -18.85 0.29 3.88
CA ARG A 133 -17.46 0.72 4.07
C ARG A 133 -17.14 0.94 5.54
N ASN A 134 -15.88 0.87 5.89
CA ASN A 134 -15.42 1.25 7.21
C ASN A 134 -15.41 2.79 7.33
N PHE A 135 -15.46 3.29 8.59
CA PHE A 135 -15.06 4.66 8.90
C PHE A 135 -13.53 4.67 9.05
N GLU A 136 -12.87 5.30 8.11
CA GLU A 136 -11.40 5.37 8.06
C GLU A 136 -10.96 6.82 7.96
N ALA A 137 -9.78 7.12 8.49
CA ALA A 137 -9.18 8.44 8.41
C ALA A 137 -7.67 8.35 8.22
N GLY A 138 -7.09 9.40 7.61
CA GLY A 138 -5.65 9.47 7.41
C GLY A 138 -5.22 10.84 6.93
N ILE A 139 -3.91 10.95 6.71
CA ILE A 139 -3.26 12.11 6.11
C ILE A 139 -2.63 11.68 4.80
N PHE A 140 -2.85 12.46 3.77
CA PHE A 140 -2.17 12.37 2.48
C PHE A 140 -1.38 13.67 2.24
N THR A 141 -0.07 13.55 1.98
CA THR A 141 0.80 14.73 1.95
C THR A 141 2.06 14.51 1.12
N ASP A 142 2.63 15.61 0.62
CA ASP A 142 3.97 15.71 0.07
C ASP A 142 4.95 16.46 1.01
N GLU A 143 4.61 16.60 2.30
CA GLU A 143 5.50 17.19 3.30
C GLU A 143 6.77 16.32 3.45
N PRO A 144 7.97 16.84 3.10
CA PRO A 144 9.18 16.03 2.99
C PRO A 144 9.52 15.25 4.28
N HIS A 145 9.37 15.88 5.46
CA HIS A 145 9.67 15.21 6.72
C HIS A 145 8.73 14.04 7.03
N LEU A 146 7.46 14.14 6.60
CA LEU A 146 6.50 13.05 6.77
C LEU A 146 6.75 11.94 5.75
N VAL A 147 7.12 12.28 4.52
CA VAL A 147 7.52 11.31 3.49
C VAL A 147 8.76 10.54 3.95
N ASP A 148 9.82 11.25 4.37
CA ASP A 148 11.06 10.65 4.85
C ASP A 148 10.81 9.73 6.06
N GLY A 149 10.07 10.21 7.06
CA GLY A 149 9.76 9.41 8.25
C GLY A 149 8.95 8.14 7.94
N ALA A 150 8.01 8.21 7.01
CA ALA A 150 7.24 7.05 6.57
C ALA A 150 8.10 6.06 5.77
N MET A 151 9.00 6.55 4.93
CA MET A 151 9.96 5.72 4.19
C MET A 151 10.94 5.03 5.13
N GLU A 152 11.47 5.72 6.14
CA GLU A 152 12.35 5.15 7.16
C GLU A 152 11.64 4.04 7.94
N GLU A 153 10.39 4.24 8.36
CA GLU A 153 9.61 3.23 9.08
C GLU A 153 9.31 2.02 8.21
N PHE A 154 8.93 2.23 6.93
CA PHE A 154 8.72 1.15 5.98
C PHE A 154 10.01 0.36 5.76
N ASP A 155 11.13 1.02 5.46
CA ASP A 155 12.41 0.39 5.17
C ASP A 155 12.99 -0.36 6.39
N ARG A 156 12.78 0.16 7.59
CA ARG A 156 13.17 -0.52 8.84
C ARG A 156 12.55 -1.91 8.95
N ILE A 157 11.27 -2.04 8.58
CA ILE A 157 10.57 -3.34 8.58
C ILE A 157 11.00 -4.17 7.38
N TRP A 158 11.10 -3.55 6.20
CA TRP A 158 11.53 -4.19 4.96
C TRP A 158 12.87 -4.89 5.11
N ARG A 159 13.83 -4.23 5.71
CA ARG A 159 15.19 -4.76 5.96
C ARG A 159 15.27 -5.73 7.13
N GLY A 160 14.18 -5.98 7.83
CA GLY A 160 14.12 -6.91 8.94
C GLY A 160 14.96 -6.52 10.16
N VAL A 161 15.15 -5.22 10.41
CA VAL A 161 15.98 -4.72 11.52
C VAL A 161 15.57 -5.34 12.87
N GLU A 162 14.27 -5.58 13.07
CA GLU A 162 13.72 -6.16 14.29
C GLU A 162 13.68 -7.70 14.30
N CYS A 163 14.03 -8.36 13.20
CA CYS A 163 13.82 -9.82 13.05
C CYS A 163 14.64 -10.63 14.04
N LYS A 164 15.87 -10.24 14.33
CA LYS A 164 16.77 -10.96 15.28
C LYS A 164 16.18 -11.06 16.69
N LYS A 165 15.47 -10.03 17.16
CA LYS A 165 14.87 -9.93 18.50
C LYS A 165 13.35 -10.11 18.47
N CYS A 166 12.78 -10.57 17.35
CA CYS A 166 11.33 -10.66 17.20
C CYS A 166 10.74 -11.76 18.09
N GLY A 167 9.78 -11.41 18.95
CA GLY A 167 9.06 -12.37 19.81
C GLY A 167 8.02 -13.22 19.08
N ARG A 168 7.81 -13.00 17.76
CA ARG A 168 6.87 -13.78 16.93
C ARG A 168 7.57 -14.62 15.87
N LYS A 169 8.82 -15.00 16.09
CA LYS A 169 9.62 -15.79 15.14
C LYS A 169 8.94 -17.10 14.71
N ASP A 170 8.29 -17.78 15.64
CA ASP A 170 7.68 -19.09 15.39
C ASP A 170 6.45 -19.01 14.46
N PHE A 171 5.87 -17.81 14.33
CA PHE A 171 4.73 -17.55 13.47
C PHE A 171 5.11 -16.78 12.19
N CYS A 172 6.40 -16.50 11.99
CA CYS A 172 6.87 -15.72 10.85
C CYS A 172 7.15 -16.64 9.66
N ILE A 173 6.50 -16.38 8.52
CA ILE A 173 6.71 -17.11 7.27
C ILE A 173 7.96 -16.58 6.57
N ASP A 174 8.12 -15.26 6.50
CA ASP A 174 9.24 -14.57 5.85
C ASP A 174 10.27 -14.13 6.89
N ARG A 175 11.15 -15.06 7.29
CA ARG A 175 12.25 -14.71 8.21
C ARG A 175 13.38 -14.06 7.43
N ILE A 176 13.60 -12.78 7.63
CA ILE A 176 14.83 -12.11 7.17
C ILE A 176 15.96 -12.52 8.12
N LYS A 177 17.00 -13.13 7.58
CA LYS A 177 18.16 -13.68 8.33
C LYS A 177 19.22 -12.62 8.59
#